data_b5cb74bcc5567983d63f91272dc2a0fa
#
_entry.id   b5cb74bcc5567983d63f91272dc2a0fa
#
_cell.length_a   1.000
_cell.length_b   1.000
_cell.length_c   1.000
_cell.angle_alpha   90.00
_cell.angle_beta   90.00
_cell.angle_gamma   90.00
#
_symmetry.space_group_name_H-M   'P 1'
#
loop_
_entity.id
_entity.type
_entity.pdbx_description
1 polymer ?
#
loop_
_entity_poly.entity_id
_entity_poly.type
_entity_poly.pdbx_seq_one_letter_code
_entity_poly.pdbx_strand_id
1 'polypeptide(L)'
;MKSTENIEKSSIFEKLFKLRENKTTVKTEILAGITTFITMAYIIIVNPNILRFAGMNLPGIKGEGAGAFTALNDPVVASVFAATCLTAAIGTFVMAFYANLPFAQAPGMGLNAFFTYSVCLGLGYTWQQALAAVFISGILFIIITLTSIREKIVDALPQNLKLAISGGIGLFIALIGFKGGGIIVSNKETLVAFGSLTSPSALVTLIGISITAIFMARKIKGSILIGIVITAIVGIPFGITKLAGVKIFSAPPSLAPTFMQFDFAGLLGSGAGKGLFSAIMSVVMVVITFSLVDLFDTIGTLVGTATKAKMLDENGRVKNMNKALMSDALATTAGAIMGTSTVVTYVESTAGVAEGGRTGLTSATVGVLFLASLFFSGLVGIVPTEATAPALVIVGVLMMSSITKIDFEDFTEALPAFLTIAIMPFSYSIANGIAAGIIFYPIVKVATGRYKEVSPIVYVLAGLFIIRFIILP
;
A
#
# COMPACT_ATOMS: atom_id res chain seq x y z
N MET A 1 -20.06 34.92 22.88
CA MET A 1 -19.85 33.47 23.14
C MET A 1 -21.12 32.62 23.06
N LYS A 2 -22.30 33.08 23.51
CA LYS A 2 -23.55 32.27 23.41
C LYS A 2 -24.11 32.07 21.99
N SER A 3 -23.84 32.96 21.03
CA SER A 3 -24.37 32.85 19.65
C SER A 3 -23.63 31.82 18.79
N THR A 4 -22.35 31.62 18.99
CA THR A 4 -21.53 30.60 18.29
C THR A 4 -21.84 29.18 18.78
N GLU A 5 -22.16 29.00 20.06
CA GLU A 5 -22.54 27.72 20.67
C GLU A 5 -23.87 27.16 20.15
N ASN A 6 -24.83 28.04 19.79
CA ASN A 6 -26.15 27.62 19.28
C ASN A 6 -26.13 27.27 17.77
N ILE A 7 -25.24 27.90 16.99
CA ILE A 7 -25.12 27.63 15.55
C ILE A 7 -24.49 26.26 15.32
N GLU A 8 -23.49 25.84 16.12
CA GLU A 8 -22.88 24.51 15.98
C GLU A 8 -23.81 23.35 16.43
N LYS A 9 -24.74 23.57 17.39
CA LYS A 9 -25.69 22.54 17.82
C LYS A 9 -26.65 22.08 16.71
N SER A 10 -26.91 22.89 15.71
CA SER A 10 -27.78 22.59 14.57
C SER A 10 -27.03 22.25 13.29
N SER A 11 -25.69 22.32 13.29
CA SER A 11 -24.85 22.05 12.13
C SER A 11 -25.01 20.59 11.68
N ILE A 12 -25.14 20.37 10.38
CA ILE A 12 -25.17 19.06 9.76
C ILE A 12 -23.89 18.24 10.10
N PHE A 13 -22.74 18.93 10.24
CA PHE A 13 -21.48 18.32 10.61
C PHE A 13 -21.50 17.78 12.05
N GLU A 14 -22.16 18.48 13.00
CA GLU A 14 -22.29 17.99 14.37
C GLU A 14 -23.16 16.73 14.42
N LYS A 15 -24.25 16.68 13.64
CA LYS A 15 -25.12 15.50 13.58
C LYS A 15 -24.41 14.28 12.99
N LEU A 16 -23.59 14.47 11.95
CA LEU A 16 -22.89 13.40 11.25
C LEU A 16 -21.64 12.93 12.00
N PHE A 17 -20.84 13.85 12.51
CA PHE A 17 -19.47 13.53 12.99
C PHE A 17 -19.29 13.67 14.50
N LYS A 18 -20.30 14.17 15.25
CA LYS A 18 -20.26 14.30 16.71
C LYS A 18 -19.02 15.08 17.20
N LEU A 19 -18.79 16.26 16.62
CA LEU A 19 -17.58 17.04 16.83
C LEU A 19 -17.34 17.42 18.30
N ARG A 20 -18.43 17.74 19.03
CA ARG A 20 -18.36 18.11 20.46
C ARG A 20 -18.02 16.92 21.34
N GLU A 21 -18.60 15.75 21.07
CA GLU A 21 -18.28 14.48 21.77
C GLU A 21 -16.78 14.18 21.64
N ASN A 22 -16.21 14.45 20.45
CA ASN A 22 -14.81 14.22 20.14
C ASN A 22 -13.90 15.44 20.42
N LYS A 23 -14.42 16.48 21.09
CA LYS A 23 -13.66 17.69 21.51
C LYS A 23 -12.89 18.36 20.38
N THR A 24 -13.50 18.49 19.21
CA THR A 24 -12.93 19.09 18.00
C THR A 24 -13.86 20.13 17.37
N THR A 25 -13.40 20.81 16.32
CA THR A 25 -14.15 21.82 15.56
C THR A 25 -14.09 21.54 14.06
N VAL A 26 -15.07 22.07 13.28
CA VAL A 26 -15.06 21.96 11.81
C VAL A 26 -13.74 22.46 11.22
N LYS A 27 -13.22 23.59 11.70
CA LYS A 27 -11.98 24.18 11.20
C LYS A 27 -10.78 23.25 11.45
N THR A 28 -10.69 22.67 12.65
CA THR A 28 -9.62 21.72 13.01
C THR A 28 -9.66 20.48 12.13
N GLU A 29 -10.85 19.90 11.94
CA GLU A 29 -11.03 18.69 11.12
C GLU A 29 -10.67 18.94 9.66
N ILE A 30 -11.08 20.07 9.06
CA ILE A 30 -10.72 20.42 7.69
C ILE A 30 -9.20 20.60 7.54
N LEU A 31 -8.55 21.33 8.47
CA LEU A 31 -7.09 21.51 8.45
C LEU A 31 -6.35 20.18 8.61
N ALA A 32 -6.84 19.30 9.48
CA ALA A 32 -6.32 17.96 9.66
C ALA A 32 -6.45 17.13 8.37
N GLY A 33 -7.61 17.22 7.69
CA GLY A 33 -7.84 16.56 6.41
C GLY A 33 -6.92 17.06 5.30
N ILE A 34 -6.73 18.37 5.18
CA ILE A 34 -5.77 18.95 4.22
C ILE A 34 -4.35 18.47 4.52
N THR A 35 -3.94 18.47 5.79
CA THR A 35 -2.62 17.98 6.20
C THR A 35 -2.42 16.51 5.85
N THR A 36 -3.40 15.65 6.15
CA THR A 36 -3.38 14.23 5.77
C THR A 36 -3.26 14.08 4.25
N PHE A 37 -4.10 14.77 3.48
CA PHE A 37 -4.06 14.70 2.03
C PHE A 37 -2.69 15.08 1.46
N ILE A 38 -2.11 16.21 1.87
CA ILE A 38 -0.79 16.66 1.40
C ILE A 38 0.31 15.62 1.69
N THR A 39 0.22 14.92 2.82
CA THR A 39 1.23 13.91 3.19
C THR A 39 1.10 12.62 2.40
N MET A 40 -0.10 12.25 1.95
CA MET A 40 -0.35 11.00 1.23
C MET A 40 -0.63 11.16 -0.27
N ALA A 41 -0.79 12.39 -0.78
CA ALA A 41 -1.14 12.65 -2.18
C ALA A 41 -0.10 12.13 -3.20
N TYR A 42 1.12 11.81 -2.77
CA TYR A 42 2.13 11.16 -3.60
C TYR A 42 1.64 9.85 -4.22
N ILE A 43 0.67 9.15 -3.59
CA ILE A 43 0.14 7.89 -4.10
C ILE A 43 -0.57 8.05 -5.44
N ILE A 44 -1.15 9.22 -5.70
CA ILE A 44 -1.81 9.56 -6.96
C ILE A 44 -0.84 9.43 -8.13
N ILE A 45 0.43 9.73 -7.88
CA ILE A 45 1.53 9.65 -8.85
C ILE A 45 2.15 8.26 -8.84
N VAL A 46 2.45 7.74 -7.67
CA VAL A 46 3.25 6.52 -7.51
C VAL A 46 2.47 5.27 -7.89
N ASN A 47 1.17 5.19 -7.59
CA ASN A 47 0.37 4.00 -7.89
C ASN A 47 0.28 3.71 -9.41
N PRO A 48 -0.12 4.64 -10.30
CA PRO A 48 -0.10 4.41 -11.74
C PRO A 48 1.30 4.07 -12.27
N ASN A 49 2.33 4.71 -11.71
CA ASN A 49 3.72 4.46 -12.08
C ASN A 49 4.22 3.05 -11.70
N ILE A 50 3.68 2.43 -10.67
CA ILE A 50 4.00 1.04 -10.31
C ILE A 50 3.17 0.07 -11.15
N LEU A 51 1.85 0.27 -11.26
CA LEU A 51 0.96 -0.67 -11.89
C LEU A 51 1.16 -0.78 -13.41
N ARG A 52 1.67 0.26 -14.08
CA ARG A 52 2.04 0.17 -15.50
C ARG A 52 3.07 -0.94 -15.80
N PHE A 53 3.98 -1.24 -14.84
CA PHE A 53 4.95 -2.33 -14.97
C PHE A 53 4.31 -3.73 -14.90
N ALA A 54 3.08 -3.83 -14.37
CA ALA A 54 2.27 -5.05 -14.41
C ALA A 54 1.68 -5.35 -15.79
N GLY A 55 1.87 -4.46 -16.77
CA GLY A 55 1.23 -4.51 -18.08
C GLY A 55 -0.08 -3.71 -18.13
N MET A 56 -0.37 -2.87 -17.13
CA MET A 56 -1.50 -1.93 -17.15
C MET A 56 -1.16 -0.72 -18.04
N ASN A 57 -0.96 -0.99 -19.31
CA ASN A 57 -0.76 -0.06 -20.41
C ASN A 57 -1.41 -0.62 -21.68
N LEU A 58 -1.71 0.22 -22.65
CA LEU A 58 -2.48 -0.17 -23.84
C LEU A 58 -1.89 -1.37 -24.59
N PRO A 59 -0.55 -1.45 -24.84
CA PRO A 59 0.04 -2.61 -25.50
C PRO A 59 0.27 -3.80 -24.56
N GLY A 60 -0.02 -3.71 -23.26
CA GLY A 60 0.17 -4.81 -22.29
C GLY A 60 1.63 -5.14 -21.98
N ILE A 61 2.56 -4.20 -22.22
CA ILE A 61 3.99 -4.42 -21.99
C ILE A 61 4.29 -4.46 -20.50
N LYS A 62 4.97 -5.53 -20.07
CA LYS A 62 5.39 -5.74 -18.67
C LYS A 62 6.85 -5.35 -18.44
N GLY A 63 7.20 -5.06 -17.20
CA GLY A 63 8.56 -4.80 -16.76
C GLY A 63 9.12 -3.46 -17.28
N GLU A 64 10.42 -3.39 -17.48
CA GLU A 64 11.12 -2.12 -17.77
C GLU A 64 10.63 -1.40 -19.04
N GLY A 65 10.20 -2.15 -20.06
CA GLY A 65 9.61 -1.59 -21.28
C GLY A 65 8.33 -0.76 -21.04
N ALA A 66 7.64 -0.99 -19.93
CA ALA A 66 6.44 -0.22 -19.56
C ALA A 66 6.76 1.20 -19.08
N GLY A 67 8.02 1.54 -18.82
CA GLY A 67 8.43 2.85 -18.33
C GLY A 67 8.10 4.01 -19.28
N ALA A 68 7.93 3.75 -20.57
CA ALA A 68 7.58 4.77 -21.58
C ALA A 68 6.10 5.23 -21.50
N PHE A 69 5.21 4.47 -20.86
CA PHE A 69 3.79 4.76 -20.78
C PHE A 69 3.47 5.59 -19.53
N THR A 70 2.72 6.66 -19.71
CA THR A 70 2.33 7.59 -18.65
C THR A 70 0.85 7.95 -18.79
N ALA A 71 0.27 8.58 -17.78
CA ALA A 71 -1.11 9.05 -17.85
C ALA A 71 -1.36 10.13 -18.94
N LEU A 72 -0.30 10.68 -19.55
CA LEU A 72 -0.42 11.63 -20.67
C LEU A 72 -0.54 10.93 -22.03
N ASN A 73 0.12 9.78 -22.20
CA ASN A 73 0.24 9.12 -23.52
C ASN A 73 -0.44 7.75 -23.59
N ASP A 74 -0.98 7.25 -22.47
CA ASP A 74 -1.60 5.93 -22.40
C ASP A 74 -2.93 5.97 -21.64
N PRO A 75 -4.05 5.58 -22.28
CA PRO A 75 -5.38 5.64 -21.67
C PRO A 75 -5.57 4.64 -20.53
N VAL A 76 -4.84 3.51 -20.51
CA VAL A 76 -4.92 2.54 -19.41
C VAL A 76 -4.20 3.09 -18.18
N VAL A 77 -3.01 3.67 -18.34
CA VAL A 77 -2.30 4.34 -17.23
C VAL A 77 -3.10 5.52 -16.70
N ALA A 78 -3.74 6.30 -17.57
CA ALA A 78 -4.64 7.39 -17.18
C ALA A 78 -5.87 6.86 -16.41
N SER A 79 -6.41 5.69 -16.82
CA SER A 79 -7.51 5.04 -16.12
C SER A 79 -7.09 4.56 -14.73
N VAL A 80 -5.88 4.01 -14.56
CA VAL A 80 -5.33 3.63 -13.24
C VAL A 80 -5.20 4.84 -12.32
N PHE A 81 -4.78 6.00 -12.86
CA PHE A 81 -4.78 7.25 -12.09
C PHE A 81 -6.19 7.62 -11.60
N ALA A 82 -7.19 7.58 -12.49
CA ALA A 82 -8.58 7.87 -12.12
C ALA A 82 -9.10 6.85 -11.10
N ALA A 83 -8.82 5.55 -11.29
CA ALA A 83 -9.14 4.49 -10.36
C ALA A 83 -8.51 4.74 -8.98
N THR A 84 -7.25 5.19 -8.92
CA THR A 84 -6.54 5.54 -7.69
C THR A 84 -7.28 6.64 -6.91
N CYS A 85 -7.61 7.75 -7.58
CA CYS A 85 -8.30 8.88 -6.96
C CYS A 85 -9.71 8.51 -6.46
N LEU A 86 -10.48 7.82 -7.31
CA LEU A 86 -11.85 7.44 -6.98
C LEU A 86 -11.89 6.41 -5.85
N THR A 87 -11.04 5.41 -5.89
CA THR A 87 -11.01 4.37 -4.86
C THR A 87 -10.54 4.92 -3.52
N ALA A 88 -9.52 5.80 -3.52
CA ALA A 88 -9.09 6.51 -2.33
C ALA A 88 -10.22 7.37 -1.76
N ALA A 89 -10.98 8.08 -2.61
CA ALA A 89 -12.13 8.85 -2.18
C ALA A 89 -13.23 7.96 -1.58
N ILE A 90 -13.61 6.87 -2.26
CA ILE A 90 -14.65 5.95 -1.80
C ILE A 90 -14.27 5.33 -0.45
N GLY A 91 -13.09 4.72 -0.35
CA GLY A 91 -12.63 4.11 0.90
C GLY A 91 -12.59 5.10 2.05
N THR A 92 -12.04 6.30 1.78
CA THR A 92 -11.97 7.37 2.78
C THR A 92 -13.35 7.91 3.16
N PHE A 93 -14.33 7.98 2.24
CA PHE A 93 -15.72 8.33 2.58
C PHE A 93 -16.40 7.25 3.41
N VAL A 94 -16.19 5.96 3.10
CA VAL A 94 -16.72 4.88 3.95
C VAL A 94 -16.09 4.97 5.35
N MET A 95 -14.79 5.23 5.47
CA MET A 95 -14.14 5.49 6.75
C MET A 95 -14.76 6.70 7.48
N ALA A 96 -15.08 7.76 6.75
CA ALA A 96 -15.67 8.99 7.27
C ALA A 96 -17.08 8.77 7.82
N PHE A 97 -17.97 8.22 7.01
CA PHE A 97 -19.41 8.18 7.33
C PHE A 97 -19.84 6.92 8.08
N TYR A 98 -19.16 5.79 7.85
CA TYR A 98 -19.49 4.52 8.50
C TYR A 98 -18.70 4.29 9.80
N ALA A 99 -17.37 4.50 9.78
CA ALA A 99 -16.53 4.32 10.95
C ALA A 99 -16.43 5.59 11.84
N ASN A 100 -16.62 6.76 11.27
CA ASN A 100 -16.42 8.08 11.89
C ASN A 100 -14.99 8.21 12.50
N LEU A 101 -13.98 7.90 11.72
CA LEU A 101 -12.57 7.94 12.12
C LEU A 101 -11.76 8.86 11.21
N PRO A 102 -10.71 9.54 11.73
CA PRO A 102 -9.90 10.50 10.97
C PRO A 102 -8.78 9.82 10.16
N PHE A 103 -9.06 8.66 9.56
CA PHE A 103 -8.07 7.87 8.82
C PHE A 103 -8.41 7.84 7.34
N ALA A 104 -7.42 8.15 6.50
CA ALA A 104 -7.57 8.12 5.06
C ALA A 104 -7.12 6.77 4.48
N GLN A 105 -7.72 6.39 3.37
CA GLN A 105 -7.46 5.15 2.66
C GLN A 105 -7.03 5.42 1.21
N ALA A 106 -6.12 4.63 0.69
CA ALA A 106 -5.68 4.66 -0.70
C ALA A 106 -4.99 3.33 -1.07
N PRO A 107 -4.71 3.06 -2.38
CA PRO A 107 -3.97 1.88 -2.79
C PRO A 107 -2.64 1.72 -2.04
N GLY A 108 -2.45 0.54 -1.40
CA GLY A 108 -1.31 0.28 -0.52
C GLY A 108 0.00 0.04 -1.26
N MET A 109 1.07 0.74 -0.90
CA MET A 109 2.36 0.64 -1.60
C MET A 109 2.93 -0.77 -1.62
N GLY A 110 2.90 -1.48 -0.50
CA GLY A 110 3.35 -2.87 -0.40
C GLY A 110 2.53 -3.81 -1.28
N LEU A 111 1.23 -3.61 -1.32
CA LEU A 111 0.29 -4.39 -2.12
C LEU A 111 0.37 -4.07 -3.60
N ASN A 112 0.64 -2.81 -3.98
CA ASN A 112 0.95 -2.41 -5.35
C ASN A 112 2.21 -3.12 -5.87
N ALA A 113 3.24 -3.17 -5.02
CA ALA A 113 4.47 -3.87 -5.33
C ALA A 113 4.25 -5.40 -5.44
N PHE A 114 3.48 -6.00 -4.53
CA PHE A 114 3.11 -7.40 -4.60
C PHE A 114 2.31 -7.73 -5.87
N PHE A 115 1.29 -6.92 -6.18
CA PHE A 115 0.50 -7.04 -7.41
C PHE A 115 1.39 -7.04 -8.65
N THR A 116 2.26 -6.04 -8.77
CA THR A 116 3.07 -5.81 -9.97
C THR A 116 4.21 -6.82 -10.07
N TYR A 117 5.06 -6.88 -9.05
CA TYR A 117 6.33 -7.60 -9.14
C TYR A 117 6.21 -9.07 -8.79
N SER A 118 5.42 -9.42 -7.77
CA SER A 118 5.28 -10.83 -7.40
C SER A 118 4.22 -11.55 -8.25
N VAL A 119 3.02 -10.95 -8.41
CA VAL A 119 1.91 -11.64 -9.10
C VAL A 119 2.06 -11.52 -10.61
N CYS A 120 2.17 -10.29 -11.16
CA CYS A 120 2.17 -10.12 -12.61
C CYS A 120 3.51 -10.46 -13.27
N LEU A 121 4.64 -10.07 -12.66
CA LEU A 121 5.98 -10.34 -13.22
C LEU A 121 6.54 -11.68 -12.77
N GLY A 122 6.46 -12.00 -11.47
CA GLY A 122 7.04 -13.20 -10.90
C GLY A 122 6.26 -14.48 -11.22
N LEU A 123 4.93 -14.46 -11.02
CA LEU A 123 4.07 -15.60 -11.29
C LEU A 123 3.49 -15.62 -12.73
N GLY A 124 3.71 -14.56 -13.52
CA GLY A 124 3.29 -14.49 -14.91
C GLY A 124 1.82 -14.14 -15.14
N TYR A 125 1.02 -13.89 -14.11
CA TYR A 125 -0.38 -13.51 -14.25
C TYR A 125 -0.56 -12.22 -15.06
N THR A 126 -1.66 -12.13 -15.81
CA THR A 126 -2.07 -10.85 -16.38
C THR A 126 -2.59 -9.92 -15.27
N TRP A 127 -2.61 -8.62 -15.51
CA TRP A 127 -3.15 -7.69 -14.53
C TRP A 127 -4.66 -7.88 -14.29
N GLN A 128 -5.41 -8.38 -15.31
CA GLN A 128 -6.82 -8.74 -15.19
C GLN A 128 -7.03 -9.93 -14.24
N GLN A 129 -6.15 -10.93 -14.30
CA GLN A 129 -6.13 -12.06 -13.37
C GLN A 129 -5.74 -11.62 -11.96
N ALA A 130 -4.77 -10.73 -11.84
CA ALA A 130 -4.38 -10.16 -10.57
C ALA A 130 -5.50 -9.31 -9.94
N LEU A 131 -6.25 -8.51 -10.74
CA LEU A 131 -7.44 -7.80 -10.26
C LEU A 131 -8.54 -8.75 -9.79
N ALA A 132 -8.75 -9.87 -10.50
CA ALA A 132 -9.70 -10.90 -10.06
C ALA A 132 -9.29 -11.50 -8.71
N ALA A 133 -8.00 -11.75 -8.47
CA ALA A 133 -7.50 -12.22 -7.17
C ALA A 133 -7.68 -11.16 -6.06
N VAL A 134 -7.44 -9.86 -6.34
CA VAL A 134 -7.70 -8.76 -5.40
C VAL A 134 -9.20 -8.67 -5.07
N PHE A 135 -10.07 -8.81 -6.07
CA PHE A 135 -11.51 -8.81 -5.86
C PHE A 135 -11.95 -9.96 -4.94
N ILE A 136 -11.46 -11.19 -5.19
CA ILE A 136 -11.73 -12.35 -4.33
C ILE A 136 -11.21 -12.09 -2.91
N SER A 137 -10.02 -11.50 -2.76
CA SER A 137 -9.47 -11.12 -1.46
C SER A 137 -10.36 -10.10 -0.73
N GLY A 138 -10.85 -9.08 -1.44
CA GLY A 138 -11.76 -8.08 -0.88
C GLY A 138 -13.09 -8.68 -0.39
N ILE A 139 -13.70 -9.56 -1.19
CA ILE A 139 -14.93 -10.28 -0.78
C ILE A 139 -14.66 -11.19 0.42
N LEU A 140 -13.54 -11.93 0.42
CA LEU A 140 -13.12 -12.75 1.55
C LEU A 140 -12.98 -11.88 2.82
N PHE A 141 -12.41 -10.70 2.71
CA PHE A 141 -12.27 -9.75 3.82
C PHE A 141 -13.61 -9.27 4.36
N ILE A 142 -14.58 -8.97 3.50
CA ILE A 142 -15.92 -8.62 3.92
C ILE A 142 -16.51 -9.76 4.77
N ILE A 143 -16.45 -11.01 4.27
CA ILE A 143 -16.96 -12.19 4.96
C ILE A 143 -16.25 -12.40 6.31
N ILE A 144 -14.92 -12.34 6.33
CA ILE A 144 -14.11 -12.54 7.55
C ILE A 144 -14.40 -11.44 8.57
N THR A 145 -14.58 -10.20 8.14
CA THR A 145 -14.88 -9.06 9.03
C THR A 145 -16.27 -9.21 9.67
N LEU A 146 -17.27 -9.73 8.94
CA LEU A 146 -18.59 -10.01 9.46
C LEU A 146 -18.60 -11.15 10.50
N THR A 147 -17.67 -12.09 10.43
CA THR A 147 -17.61 -13.29 11.28
C THR A 147 -16.66 -13.16 12.48
N SER A 148 -16.01 -12.01 12.70
CA SER A 148 -14.97 -11.79 13.74
C SER A 148 -13.79 -12.78 13.70
N ILE A 149 -13.65 -13.56 12.63
CA ILE A 149 -12.52 -14.47 12.42
C ILE A 149 -11.22 -13.67 12.20
N ARG A 150 -11.32 -12.45 11.67
CA ARG A 150 -10.19 -11.56 11.40
C ARG A 150 -9.36 -11.29 12.66
N GLU A 151 -10.00 -11.01 13.81
CA GLU A 151 -9.31 -10.82 15.09
C GLU A 151 -8.53 -12.07 15.49
N LYS A 152 -9.13 -13.26 15.33
CA LYS A 152 -8.46 -14.54 15.65
C LYS A 152 -7.24 -14.80 14.77
N ILE A 153 -7.27 -14.45 13.48
CA ILE A 153 -6.12 -14.60 12.57
C ILE A 153 -5.00 -13.65 13.00
N VAL A 154 -5.33 -12.41 13.33
CA VAL A 154 -4.34 -11.42 13.80
C VAL A 154 -3.69 -11.86 15.09
N ASP A 155 -4.47 -12.34 16.05
CA ASP A 155 -3.96 -12.79 17.34
C ASP A 155 -3.13 -14.08 17.23
N ALA A 156 -3.42 -14.90 16.20
CA ALA A 156 -2.74 -16.17 15.98
C ALA A 156 -1.28 -16.01 15.49
N LEU A 157 -0.97 -14.91 14.80
CA LEU A 157 0.37 -14.69 14.27
C LEU A 157 1.28 -14.00 15.28
N PRO A 158 2.53 -14.49 15.43
CA PRO A 158 3.53 -13.90 16.34
C PRO A 158 3.80 -12.43 16.04
N GLN A 159 3.95 -11.63 17.09
CA GLN A 159 4.19 -10.19 16.93
C GLN A 159 5.45 -9.89 16.14
N ASN A 160 6.54 -10.64 16.37
CA ASN A 160 7.79 -10.47 15.65
C ASN A 160 7.66 -10.76 14.15
N LEU A 161 6.85 -11.75 13.75
CA LEU A 161 6.56 -12.00 12.33
C LEU A 161 5.77 -10.86 11.68
N LYS A 162 4.78 -10.27 12.37
CA LYS A 162 4.04 -9.10 11.87
C LYS A 162 4.98 -7.92 11.60
N LEU A 163 5.88 -7.65 12.54
CA LEU A 163 6.89 -6.59 12.42
C LEU A 163 7.88 -6.88 11.28
N ALA A 164 8.29 -8.14 11.14
CA ALA A 164 9.19 -8.61 10.09
C ALA A 164 8.55 -8.49 8.69
N ILE A 165 7.26 -8.81 8.56
CA ILE A 165 6.52 -8.63 7.29
C ILE A 165 6.56 -7.16 6.87
N SER A 166 6.22 -6.23 7.78
CA SER A 166 6.26 -4.79 7.48
C SER A 166 7.67 -4.34 7.09
N GLY A 167 8.69 -4.73 7.85
CA GLY A 167 10.09 -4.38 7.56
C GLY A 167 10.60 -4.98 6.24
N GLY A 168 10.25 -6.23 5.95
CA GLY A 168 10.62 -6.92 4.71
C GLY A 168 9.98 -6.27 3.48
N ILE A 169 8.69 -5.91 3.57
CA ILE A 169 7.99 -5.13 2.52
C ILE A 169 8.70 -3.79 2.31
N GLY A 170 9.09 -3.11 3.40
CA GLY A 170 9.82 -1.85 3.32
C GLY A 170 11.15 -1.98 2.56
N LEU A 171 11.94 -3.00 2.89
CA LEU A 171 13.20 -3.28 2.20
C LEU A 171 12.98 -3.64 0.72
N PHE A 172 11.93 -4.42 0.42
CA PHE A 172 11.56 -4.78 -0.94
C PHE A 172 11.15 -3.55 -1.77
N ILE A 173 10.33 -2.66 -1.22
CA ILE A 173 9.93 -1.41 -1.90
C ILE A 173 11.15 -0.51 -2.13
N ALA A 174 12.06 -0.41 -1.16
CA ALA A 174 13.31 0.34 -1.33
C ALA A 174 14.17 -0.23 -2.46
N LEU A 175 14.28 -1.56 -2.59
CA LEU A 175 14.99 -2.20 -3.71
C LEU A 175 14.36 -1.82 -5.06
N ILE A 176 13.02 -1.80 -5.15
CA ILE A 176 12.31 -1.35 -6.36
C ILE A 176 12.64 0.11 -6.67
N GLY A 177 12.67 0.97 -5.65
CA GLY A 177 13.08 2.37 -5.80
C GLY A 177 14.51 2.50 -6.31
N PHE A 178 15.47 1.82 -5.72
CA PHE A 178 16.87 1.83 -6.16
C PHE A 178 17.02 1.31 -7.59
N LYS A 179 16.27 0.26 -7.97
CA LYS A 179 16.29 -0.28 -9.33
C LYS A 179 15.65 0.70 -10.33
N GLY A 180 14.48 1.26 -10.01
CA GLY A 180 13.79 2.24 -10.85
C GLY A 180 14.58 3.53 -11.06
N GLY A 181 15.41 3.91 -10.10
CA GLY A 181 16.33 5.04 -10.17
C GLY A 181 17.70 4.73 -10.80
N GLY A 182 17.96 3.50 -11.22
CA GLY A 182 19.23 3.10 -11.82
C GLY A 182 20.42 3.05 -10.87
N ILE A 183 20.18 3.10 -9.54
CA ILE A 183 21.22 2.99 -8.50
C ILE A 183 21.64 1.53 -8.32
N ILE A 184 20.69 0.61 -8.35
CA ILE A 184 20.93 -0.83 -8.36
C ILE A 184 20.49 -1.38 -9.70
N VAL A 185 21.35 -2.18 -10.31
CA VAL A 185 21.12 -2.81 -11.62
C VAL A 185 21.31 -4.31 -11.53
N SER A 186 20.70 -5.06 -12.47
CA SER A 186 20.91 -6.50 -12.56
C SER A 186 22.35 -6.82 -13.01
N ASN A 187 22.93 -7.84 -12.41
CA ASN A 187 24.23 -8.36 -12.78
C ASN A 187 24.14 -9.89 -12.88
N LYS A 188 24.69 -10.48 -13.94
CA LYS A 188 24.58 -11.93 -14.19
C LYS A 188 25.36 -12.78 -13.18
N GLU A 189 26.43 -12.23 -12.61
CA GLU A 189 27.31 -12.97 -11.71
C GLU A 189 26.95 -12.78 -10.24
N THR A 190 26.58 -11.55 -9.86
CA THR A 190 26.28 -11.17 -8.46
C THR A 190 24.81 -10.92 -8.18
N LEU A 191 23.92 -11.18 -9.14
CA LEU A 191 22.47 -10.89 -9.17
C LEU A 191 22.17 -9.39 -9.22
N VAL A 192 22.83 -8.58 -8.37
CA VAL A 192 22.69 -7.12 -8.31
C VAL A 192 24.07 -6.48 -8.20
N ALA A 193 24.20 -5.28 -8.78
CA ALA A 193 25.39 -4.45 -8.68
C ALA A 193 25.01 -2.97 -8.59
N PHE A 194 25.94 -2.11 -8.18
CA PHE A 194 25.76 -0.68 -8.33
C PHE A 194 25.78 -0.30 -9.81
N GLY A 195 24.76 0.48 -10.20
CA GLY A 195 24.76 1.12 -11.52
C GLY A 195 25.79 2.26 -11.62
N SER A 196 25.89 2.87 -12.80
CA SER A 196 26.73 4.06 -12.97
C SER A 196 26.11 5.24 -12.23
N LEU A 197 26.72 5.64 -11.11
CA LEU A 197 26.24 6.77 -10.31
C LEU A 197 26.36 8.12 -11.05
N THR A 198 27.10 8.17 -12.16
CA THR A 198 27.21 9.36 -13.04
C THR A 198 26.14 9.39 -14.12
N SER A 199 25.31 8.35 -14.25
CA SER A 199 24.19 8.36 -15.19
C SER A 199 23.15 9.42 -14.79
N PRO A 200 22.51 10.10 -15.73
CA PRO A 200 21.49 11.11 -15.42
C PRO A 200 20.37 10.57 -14.53
N SER A 201 19.94 9.33 -14.76
CA SER A 201 18.89 8.66 -13.98
C SER A 201 19.28 8.49 -12.51
N ALA A 202 20.50 7.93 -12.26
CA ALA A 202 20.98 7.72 -10.89
C ALA A 202 21.26 9.05 -10.17
N LEU A 203 21.84 10.05 -10.86
CA LEU A 203 22.10 11.38 -10.27
C LEU A 203 20.80 12.06 -9.83
N VAL A 204 19.80 12.13 -10.70
CA VAL A 204 18.50 12.75 -10.39
C VAL A 204 17.83 12.02 -9.22
N THR A 205 17.88 10.68 -9.20
CA THR A 205 17.32 9.89 -8.10
C THR A 205 18.06 10.13 -6.78
N LEU A 206 19.41 10.17 -6.78
CA LEU A 206 20.19 10.45 -5.57
C LEU A 206 19.92 11.84 -5.00
N ILE A 207 19.82 12.85 -5.88
CA ILE A 207 19.43 14.21 -5.50
C ILE A 207 18.03 14.19 -4.87
N GLY A 208 17.08 13.48 -5.50
CA GLY A 208 15.72 13.33 -5.00
C GLY A 208 15.64 12.64 -3.64
N ILE A 209 16.39 11.55 -3.41
CA ILE A 209 16.51 10.88 -2.10
C ILE A 209 17.04 11.88 -1.07
N SER A 210 18.11 12.61 -1.39
CA SER A 210 18.74 13.56 -0.47
C SER A 210 17.79 14.68 -0.08
N ILE A 211 17.10 15.30 -1.05
CA ILE A 211 16.13 16.38 -0.81
C ILE A 211 14.97 15.88 0.06
N THR A 212 14.39 14.73 -0.31
CA THR A 212 13.26 14.17 0.43
C THR A 212 13.66 13.81 1.87
N ALA A 213 14.84 13.20 2.05
CA ALA A 213 15.37 12.88 3.38
C ALA A 213 15.61 14.12 4.23
N ILE A 214 16.15 15.20 3.66
CA ILE A 214 16.34 16.49 4.37
C ILE A 214 14.99 17.07 4.81
N PHE A 215 13.97 17.04 3.94
CA PHE A 215 12.65 17.56 4.30
C PHE A 215 11.97 16.68 5.36
N MET A 216 12.11 15.37 5.29
CA MET A 216 11.66 14.46 6.34
C MET A 216 12.34 14.73 7.68
N ALA A 217 13.67 14.88 7.69
CA ALA A 217 14.43 15.19 8.90
C ALA A 217 14.02 16.54 9.52
N ARG A 218 13.67 17.51 8.68
CA ARG A 218 13.14 18.81 9.10
C ARG A 218 11.65 18.79 9.46
N LYS A 219 11.01 17.63 9.39
CA LYS A 219 9.57 17.43 9.69
C LYS A 219 8.65 18.32 8.84
N ILE A 220 9.03 18.59 7.59
CA ILE A 220 8.21 19.33 6.63
C ILE A 220 7.02 18.44 6.23
N LYS A 221 5.80 18.95 6.34
CA LYS A 221 4.59 18.21 5.94
C LYS A 221 4.58 18.04 4.42
N GLY A 222 4.22 16.82 3.95
CA GLY A 222 4.22 16.51 2.52
C GLY A 222 5.62 16.34 1.90
N SER A 223 6.66 16.08 2.72
CA SER A 223 8.05 15.91 2.26
C SER A 223 8.20 15.01 1.05
N ILE A 224 7.46 13.89 0.99
CA ILE A 224 7.53 12.93 -0.11
C ILE A 224 6.98 13.57 -1.40
N LEU A 225 5.80 14.18 -1.34
CA LEU A 225 5.20 14.84 -2.52
C LEU A 225 6.07 15.99 -3.02
N ILE A 226 6.55 16.85 -2.11
CA ILE A 226 7.44 17.97 -2.44
C ILE A 226 8.75 17.42 -3.03
N GLY A 227 9.29 16.35 -2.47
CA GLY A 227 10.47 15.66 -2.99
C GLY A 227 10.28 15.17 -4.42
N ILE A 228 9.15 14.52 -4.74
CA ILE A 228 8.80 14.09 -6.09
C ILE A 228 8.77 15.29 -7.05
N VAL A 229 8.07 16.37 -6.67
CA VAL A 229 7.94 17.57 -7.52
C VAL A 229 9.30 18.20 -7.79
N ILE A 230 10.13 18.41 -6.76
CA ILE A 230 11.46 18.98 -6.94
C ILE A 230 12.36 18.07 -7.76
N THR A 231 12.30 16.75 -7.54
CA THR A 231 13.09 15.78 -8.32
C THR A 231 12.67 15.79 -9.79
N ALA A 232 11.36 15.90 -10.08
CA ALA A 232 10.88 16.06 -11.45
C ALA A 232 11.39 17.35 -12.10
N ILE A 233 11.42 18.47 -11.35
CA ILE A 233 11.99 19.74 -11.84
C ILE A 233 13.50 19.59 -12.09
N VAL A 234 14.24 18.99 -11.18
CA VAL A 234 15.67 18.71 -11.37
C VAL A 234 15.91 17.82 -12.58
N GLY A 235 15.01 16.90 -12.89
CA GLY A 235 15.09 16.03 -14.07
C GLY A 235 14.95 16.74 -15.42
N ILE A 236 14.46 18.00 -15.47
CA ILE A 236 14.27 18.74 -16.74
C ILE A 236 15.60 18.99 -17.46
N PRO A 237 16.64 19.59 -16.85
CA PRO A 237 17.91 19.82 -17.52
C PRO A 237 18.65 18.53 -17.92
N PHE A 238 18.34 17.40 -17.29
CA PHE A 238 18.89 16.10 -17.63
C PHE A 238 18.11 15.36 -18.73
N GLY A 239 17.04 15.98 -19.27
CA GLY A 239 16.20 15.39 -20.33
C GLY A 239 15.32 14.21 -19.86
N ILE A 240 15.24 13.96 -18.54
CA ILE A 240 14.43 12.91 -17.92
C ILE A 240 12.96 13.34 -17.86
N THR A 241 12.70 14.54 -17.36
CA THR A 241 11.35 15.10 -17.29
C THR A 241 11.02 15.86 -18.56
N LYS A 242 9.99 15.42 -19.29
CA LYS A 242 9.55 16.04 -20.53
C LYS A 242 8.29 16.86 -20.30
N LEU A 243 8.34 18.16 -20.59
CA LEU A 243 7.22 19.09 -20.38
C LEU A 243 6.31 19.26 -21.61
N ALA A 244 6.61 18.60 -22.73
CA ALA A 244 5.86 18.78 -23.97
C ALA A 244 4.40 18.30 -23.84
N GLY A 245 3.44 19.14 -24.22
CA GLY A 245 2.01 18.78 -24.27
C GLY A 245 1.28 18.80 -22.93
N VAL A 246 1.88 19.29 -21.84
CA VAL A 246 1.29 19.29 -20.51
C VAL A 246 0.15 20.28 -20.39
N LYS A 247 -1.02 19.79 -20.01
CA LYS A 247 -2.14 20.60 -19.53
C LYS A 247 -2.25 20.41 -18.01
N ILE A 248 -2.04 21.47 -17.25
CA ILE A 248 -2.13 21.42 -15.76
C ILE A 248 -3.52 20.96 -15.34
N PHE A 249 -4.55 21.48 -15.99
CA PHE A 249 -5.94 21.14 -15.72
C PHE A 249 -6.54 20.41 -16.92
N SER A 250 -7.14 19.26 -16.70
CA SER A 250 -7.75 18.43 -17.74
C SER A 250 -9.03 17.78 -17.22
N ALA A 251 -9.91 17.38 -18.14
CA ALA A 251 -11.07 16.54 -17.73
C ALA A 251 -10.59 15.24 -17.10
N PRO A 252 -11.34 14.70 -16.13
CA PRO A 252 -11.05 13.40 -15.52
C PRO A 252 -10.90 12.31 -16.59
N PRO A 253 -9.85 11.48 -16.52
CA PRO A 253 -9.69 10.36 -17.44
C PRO A 253 -10.82 9.33 -17.33
N SER A 254 -11.11 8.65 -18.45
CA SER A 254 -12.09 7.56 -18.47
C SER A 254 -11.62 6.36 -17.68
N LEU A 255 -12.52 5.73 -16.92
CA LEU A 255 -12.30 4.45 -16.23
C LEU A 255 -12.50 3.23 -17.14
N ALA A 256 -13.11 3.39 -18.32
CA ALA A 256 -13.50 2.29 -19.18
C ALA A 256 -12.36 1.27 -19.46
N PRO A 257 -11.09 1.68 -19.64
CA PRO A 257 -10.00 0.73 -19.90
C PRO A 257 -9.71 -0.27 -18.78
N THR A 258 -10.03 0.07 -17.52
CA THR A 258 -9.71 -0.79 -16.35
C THR A 258 -10.92 -1.23 -15.56
N PHE A 259 -12.09 -0.62 -15.78
CA PHE A 259 -13.31 -0.90 -15.02
C PHE A 259 -13.82 -2.33 -15.27
N MET A 260 -13.96 -3.11 -14.20
CA MET A 260 -14.44 -4.51 -14.20
C MET A 260 -13.68 -5.44 -15.17
N GLN A 261 -12.42 -5.17 -15.43
CA GLN A 261 -11.59 -5.98 -16.32
C GLN A 261 -11.04 -7.23 -15.58
N PHE A 262 -11.95 -8.12 -15.17
CA PHE A 262 -11.60 -9.35 -14.47
C PHE A 262 -11.48 -10.52 -15.45
N ASP A 263 -10.40 -11.30 -15.31
CA ASP A 263 -10.24 -12.58 -16.00
C ASP A 263 -10.21 -13.72 -14.96
N PHE A 264 -11.40 -14.12 -14.49
CA PHE A 264 -11.55 -15.23 -13.55
C PHE A 264 -11.24 -16.60 -14.21
N ALA A 265 -11.56 -16.73 -15.49
CA ALA A 265 -11.31 -17.97 -16.22
C ALA A 265 -9.81 -18.20 -16.42
N GLY A 266 -9.10 -17.15 -16.86
CA GLY A 266 -7.65 -17.20 -16.99
C GLY A 266 -6.94 -17.33 -15.64
N LEU A 267 -7.47 -16.74 -14.56
CA LEU A 267 -6.92 -16.90 -13.22
C LEU A 267 -6.86 -18.37 -12.79
N LEU A 268 -7.89 -19.17 -13.11
CA LEU A 268 -7.93 -20.61 -12.83
C LEU A 268 -7.18 -21.44 -13.89
N GLY A 269 -7.03 -20.93 -15.13
CA GLY A 269 -6.37 -21.64 -16.24
C GLY A 269 -4.86 -21.41 -16.32
N SER A 270 -4.35 -20.29 -15.84
CA SER A 270 -2.95 -19.87 -15.97
C SER A 270 -1.99 -20.47 -14.94
N GLY A 271 -2.50 -21.25 -13.98
CA GLY A 271 -1.68 -21.92 -12.98
C GLY A 271 -0.70 -22.92 -13.58
N ALA A 272 0.45 -22.45 -14.02
CA ALA A 272 1.70 -23.16 -14.30
C ALA A 272 1.60 -24.52 -15.05
N GLY A 273 0.64 -24.70 -15.95
CA GLY A 273 0.61 -25.85 -16.87
C GLY A 273 0.47 -27.26 -16.25
N LYS A 274 0.13 -27.39 -14.97
CA LYS A 274 0.20 -28.62 -14.19
C LYS A 274 -1.16 -29.09 -13.63
N GLY A 275 -2.28 -28.73 -14.26
CA GLY A 275 -3.60 -29.24 -13.89
C GLY A 275 -4.39 -28.33 -12.95
N LEU A 276 -5.70 -28.56 -12.82
CA LEU A 276 -6.67 -27.73 -12.08
C LEU A 276 -6.31 -27.57 -10.61
N PHE A 277 -5.78 -28.60 -9.95
CA PHE A 277 -5.40 -28.54 -8.54
C PHE A 277 -4.26 -27.54 -8.29
N SER A 278 -3.23 -27.53 -9.15
CA SER A 278 -2.12 -26.58 -9.09
C SER A 278 -2.59 -25.15 -9.31
N ALA A 279 -3.51 -24.93 -10.25
CA ALA A 279 -4.11 -23.63 -10.53
C ALA A 279 -4.89 -23.10 -9.30
N ILE A 280 -5.77 -23.92 -8.72
CA ILE A 280 -6.53 -23.56 -7.53
C ILE A 280 -5.59 -23.23 -6.37
N MET A 281 -4.56 -24.04 -6.14
CA MET A 281 -3.60 -23.82 -5.06
C MET A 281 -2.84 -22.49 -5.26
N SER A 282 -2.44 -22.17 -6.50
CA SER A 282 -1.78 -20.90 -6.82
C SER A 282 -2.69 -19.70 -6.52
N VAL A 283 -3.96 -19.75 -6.94
CA VAL A 283 -4.96 -18.72 -6.66
C VAL A 283 -5.18 -18.55 -5.16
N VAL A 284 -5.38 -19.64 -4.43
CA VAL A 284 -5.57 -19.63 -2.97
C VAL A 284 -4.38 -18.94 -2.29
N MET A 285 -3.16 -19.26 -2.72
CA MET A 285 -1.95 -18.67 -2.13
C MET A 285 -1.81 -17.18 -2.44
N VAL A 286 -2.12 -16.75 -3.67
CA VAL A 286 -2.12 -15.32 -4.02
C VAL A 286 -3.16 -14.56 -3.21
N VAL A 287 -4.38 -15.08 -3.10
CA VAL A 287 -5.47 -14.48 -2.31
C VAL A 287 -5.12 -14.41 -0.83
N ILE A 288 -4.58 -15.50 -0.24
CA ILE A 288 -4.13 -15.52 1.16
C ILE A 288 -3.03 -14.48 1.37
N THR A 289 -2.08 -14.37 0.46
CA THR A 289 -0.98 -13.41 0.60
C THR A 289 -1.50 -11.97 0.53
N PHE A 290 -2.37 -11.62 -0.44
CA PHE A 290 -3.03 -10.31 -0.45
C PHE A 290 -3.74 -10.05 0.86
N SER A 291 -4.51 -11.04 1.34
CA SER A 291 -5.27 -10.94 2.57
C SER A 291 -4.39 -10.72 3.81
N LEU A 292 -3.30 -11.47 3.96
CA LEU A 292 -2.40 -11.32 5.10
C LEU A 292 -1.66 -9.97 5.09
N VAL A 293 -1.13 -9.56 3.94
CA VAL A 293 -0.42 -8.29 3.81
C VAL A 293 -1.34 -7.11 4.12
N ASP A 294 -2.53 -7.09 3.53
CA ASP A 294 -3.55 -6.07 3.75
C ASP A 294 -3.98 -6.00 5.23
N LEU A 295 -4.24 -7.16 5.83
CA LEU A 295 -4.62 -7.27 7.23
C LEU A 295 -3.59 -6.65 8.17
N PHE A 296 -2.30 -6.96 7.97
CA PHE A 296 -1.24 -6.46 8.86
C PHE A 296 -0.93 -5.00 8.62
N ASP A 297 -0.96 -4.55 7.37
CA ASP A 297 -0.72 -3.15 7.03
C ASP A 297 -1.83 -2.26 7.64
N THR A 298 -3.09 -2.61 7.40
CA THR A 298 -4.23 -1.85 7.92
C THR A 298 -4.31 -1.87 9.45
N ILE A 299 -4.18 -3.04 10.11
CA ILE A 299 -4.27 -3.11 11.57
C ILE A 299 -3.08 -2.40 12.22
N GLY A 300 -1.87 -2.63 11.70
CA GLY A 300 -0.68 -1.95 12.21
C GLY A 300 -0.81 -0.43 12.14
N THR A 301 -1.32 0.07 11.02
CA THR A 301 -1.56 1.50 10.80
C THR A 301 -2.67 2.03 11.69
N LEU A 302 -3.81 1.36 11.79
CA LEU A 302 -4.93 1.79 12.64
C LEU A 302 -4.53 1.87 14.12
N VAL A 303 -3.89 0.82 14.65
CA VAL A 303 -3.44 0.78 16.04
C VAL A 303 -2.33 1.82 16.27
N GLY A 304 -1.34 1.89 15.40
CA GLY A 304 -0.23 2.84 15.50
C GLY A 304 -0.68 4.30 15.49
N THR A 305 -1.61 4.64 14.58
CA THR A 305 -2.16 5.99 14.45
C THR A 305 -3.08 6.33 15.62
N ALA A 306 -3.97 5.41 16.00
CA ALA A 306 -4.88 5.61 17.13
C ALA A 306 -4.13 5.76 18.48
N THR A 307 -3.03 5.04 18.66
CA THR A 307 -2.16 5.18 19.84
C THR A 307 -1.58 6.59 19.93
N LYS A 308 -1.02 7.11 18.83
CA LYS A 308 -0.49 8.49 18.76
C LYS A 308 -1.60 9.53 18.95
N ALA A 309 -2.81 9.23 18.50
CA ALA A 309 -4.01 10.07 18.63
C ALA A 309 -4.62 10.06 20.03
N LYS A 310 -4.20 9.16 20.91
CA LYS A 310 -4.88 8.86 22.17
C LYS A 310 -6.37 8.51 21.97
N MET A 311 -6.65 7.74 20.93
CA MET A 311 -8.00 7.30 20.52
C MET A 311 -8.25 5.83 20.85
N LEU A 312 -7.42 5.22 21.68
CA LEU A 312 -7.65 3.88 22.23
C LEU A 312 -8.67 3.95 23.37
N ASP A 313 -9.50 2.93 23.47
CA ASP A 313 -10.39 2.74 24.62
C ASP A 313 -9.63 2.27 25.87
N GLU A 314 -10.34 2.06 26.97
CA GLU A 314 -9.79 1.61 28.27
C GLU A 314 -9.09 0.23 28.17
N ASN A 315 -9.44 -0.56 27.16
CA ASN A 315 -8.84 -1.86 26.89
C ASN A 315 -7.69 -1.80 25.86
N GLY A 316 -7.25 -0.59 25.46
CA GLY A 316 -6.20 -0.40 24.48
C GLY A 316 -6.62 -0.71 23.03
N ARG A 317 -7.92 -0.74 22.72
CA ARG A 317 -8.47 -1.02 21.39
C ARG A 317 -8.88 0.26 20.67
N VAL A 318 -8.79 0.25 19.35
CA VAL A 318 -9.26 1.36 18.51
C VAL A 318 -10.79 1.37 18.51
N LYS A 319 -11.39 2.51 18.88
CA LYS A 319 -12.85 2.71 18.79
C LYS A 319 -13.33 2.43 17.36
N ASN A 320 -14.42 1.70 17.22
CA ASN A 320 -15.00 1.34 15.91
C ASN A 320 -14.05 0.53 14.98
N MET A 321 -13.09 -0.24 15.52
CA MET A 321 -12.12 -1.02 14.75
C MET A 321 -12.78 -1.88 13.67
N ASN A 322 -13.85 -2.62 13.99
CA ASN A 322 -14.55 -3.47 13.03
C ASN A 322 -15.16 -2.68 11.87
N LYS A 323 -15.62 -1.45 12.11
CA LYS A 323 -16.13 -0.57 11.05
C LYS A 323 -14.99 -0.03 10.17
N ALA A 324 -13.83 0.27 10.77
CA ALA A 324 -12.65 0.67 10.00
C ALA A 324 -12.15 -0.47 9.10
N LEU A 325 -12.12 -1.69 9.64
CA LEU A 325 -11.74 -2.89 8.88
C LEU A 325 -12.75 -3.24 7.77
N MET A 326 -14.05 -3.00 7.99
CA MET A 326 -15.06 -3.15 6.95
C MET A 326 -14.91 -2.07 5.86
N SER A 327 -14.56 -0.83 6.24
CA SER A 327 -14.26 0.24 5.28
C SER A 327 -13.10 -0.16 4.35
N ASP A 328 -12.07 -0.75 4.90
CA ASP A 328 -10.90 -1.26 4.19
C ASP A 328 -11.27 -2.38 3.19
N ALA A 329 -12.05 -3.36 3.63
CA ALA A 329 -12.53 -4.45 2.79
C ALA A 329 -13.42 -3.96 1.62
N LEU A 330 -14.31 -3.01 1.89
CA LEU A 330 -15.15 -2.38 0.86
C LEU A 330 -14.31 -1.56 -0.13
N ALA A 331 -13.31 -0.83 0.36
CA ALA A 331 -12.41 -0.04 -0.46
C ALA A 331 -11.53 -0.92 -1.36
N THR A 332 -11.00 -2.03 -0.85
CA THR A 332 -10.27 -3.03 -1.63
C THR A 332 -11.12 -3.64 -2.75
N THR A 333 -12.36 -4.02 -2.42
CA THR A 333 -13.31 -4.54 -3.43
C THR A 333 -13.62 -3.50 -4.51
N ALA A 334 -13.89 -2.25 -4.10
CA ALA A 334 -14.11 -1.14 -5.04
C ALA A 334 -12.85 -0.85 -5.88
N GLY A 335 -11.66 -0.96 -5.31
CA GLY A 335 -10.38 -0.80 -6.00
C GLY A 335 -10.21 -1.79 -7.14
N ALA A 336 -10.44 -3.06 -6.87
CA ALA A 336 -10.40 -4.11 -7.89
C ALA A 336 -11.41 -3.86 -9.02
N ILE A 337 -12.65 -3.44 -8.68
CA ILE A 337 -13.70 -3.10 -9.66
C ILE A 337 -13.25 -1.93 -10.56
N MET A 338 -12.63 -0.89 -9.99
CA MET A 338 -12.19 0.28 -10.75
C MET A 338 -10.87 0.07 -11.50
N GLY A 339 -10.12 -0.99 -11.19
CA GLY A 339 -8.87 -1.33 -11.86
C GLY A 339 -7.64 -0.80 -11.15
N THR A 340 -7.61 -0.87 -9.82
CA THR A 340 -6.40 -0.65 -9.02
C THR A 340 -6.20 -1.80 -8.02
N SER A 341 -5.05 -1.84 -7.37
CA SER A 341 -4.73 -2.87 -6.38
C SER A 341 -5.49 -2.66 -5.07
N THR A 342 -5.15 -3.46 -4.06
CA THR A 342 -5.72 -3.43 -2.70
C THR A 342 -5.59 -2.06 -2.04
N VAL A 343 -6.64 -1.60 -1.39
CA VAL A 343 -6.70 -0.32 -0.67
C VAL A 343 -6.52 -0.55 0.82
N VAL A 344 -5.70 0.26 1.46
CA VAL A 344 -5.35 0.16 2.89
C VAL A 344 -5.48 1.50 3.60
N THR A 345 -5.52 1.47 4.92
CA THR A 345 -5.45 2.68 5.74
C THR A 345 -4.01 3.20 5.80
N TYR A 346 -3.83 4.52 5.59
CA TYR A 346 -2.53 5.16 5.48
C TYR A 346 -2.00 5.69 6.80
N VAL A 347 -0.73 5.38 7.10
CA VAL A 347 -0.02 5.86 8.30
C VAL A 347 0.15 7.39 8.31
N GLU A 348 0.16 8.02 7.16
CA GLU A 348 0.18 9.49 6.96
C GLU A 348 -1.03 10.19 7.61
N SER A 349 -2.11 9.47 7.87
CA SER A 349 -3.24 9.96 8.68
C SER A 349 -2.80 10.46 10.06
N THR A 350 -1.66 9.95 10.56
CA THR A 350 -1.03 10.44 11.80
C THR A 350 -0.74 11.94 11.75
N ALA A 351 -0.43 12.49 10.58
CA ALA A 351 -0.16 13.92 10.42
C ALA A 351 -1.40 14.78 10.68
N GLY A 352 -2.56 14.39 10.13
CA GLY A 352 -3.82 15.09 10.40
C GLY A 352 -4.30 14.90 11.83
N VAL A 353 -4.12 13.69 12.38
CA VAL A 353 -4.42 13.42 13.77
C VAL A 353 -3.57 14.29 14.72
N ALA A 354 -2.30 14.52 14.40
CA ALA A 354 -1.42 15.43 15.14
C ALA A 354 -1.90 16.90 15.08
N GLU A 355 -2.60 17.31 14.01
CA GLU A 355 -3.25 18.63 13.89
C GLU A 355 -4.57 18.73 14.67
N GLY A 356 -5.01 17.64 15.27
CA GLY A 356 -6.25 17.62 16.06
C GLY A 356 -7.45 16.98 15.38
N GLY A 357 -7.27 16.31 14.23
CA GLY A 357 -8.31 15.46 13.59
C GLY A 357 -8.72 14.31 14.50
N ARG A 358 -10.03 14.14 14.68
CA ARG A 358 -10.59 13.14 15.62
C ARG A 358 -11.79 12.41 15.05
N THR A 359 -12.36 12.89 13.96
CA THR A 359 -13.63 12.40 13.43
C THR A 359 -13.55 12.11 11.94
N GLY A 360 -14.62 11.51 11.41
CA GLY A 360 -14.76 11.26 9.98
C GLY A 360 -14.78 12.52 9.11
N LEU A 361 -14.94 13.72 9.67
CA LEU A 361 -14.88 14.95 8.88
C LEU A 361 -13.46 15.19 8.32
N THR A 362 -12.41 14.82 9.06
CA THR A 362 -11.03 14.79 8.55
C THR A 362 -10.95 13.90 7.31
N SER A 363 -11.45 12.66 7.40
CA SER A 363 -11.45 11.72 6.27
C SER A 363 -12.32 12.20 5.10
N ALA A 364 -13.51 12.76 5.39
CA ALA A 364 -14.37 13.33 4.35
C ALA A 364 -13.66 14.44 3.56
N THR A 365 -12.89 15.29 4.25
CA THR A 365 -12.08 16.33 3.61
C THR A 365 -11.03 15.73 2.67
N VAL A 366 -10.35 14.67 3.10
CA VAL A 366 -9.37 13.96 2.26
C VAL A 366 -10.05 13.35 1.03
N GLY A 367 -11.21 12.71 1.19
CA GLY A 367 -11.98 12.14 0.09
C GLY A 367 -12.36 13.17 -0.97
N VAL A 368 -12.80 14.37 -0.56
CA VAL A 368 -13.09 15.48 -1.48
C VAL A 368 -11.83 15.93 -2.23
N LEU A 369 -10.70 16.00 -1.57
CA LEU A 369 -9.42 16.39 -2.20
C LEU A 369 -8.94 15.34 -3.20
N PHE A 370 -9.15 14.04 -2.95
CA PHE A 370 -8.89 12.99 -3.93
C PHE A 370 -9.79 13.13 -5.16
N LEU A 371 -11.07 13.45 -5.00
CA LEU A 371 -11.96 13.74 -6.14
C LEU A 371 -11.50 14.98 -6.93
N ALA A 372 -11.07 16.04 -6.24
CA ALA A 372 -10.52 17.22 -6.89
C ALA A 372 -9.24 16.91 -7.68
N SER A 373 -8.45 15.94 -7.23
CA SER A 373 -7.21 15.53 -7.89
C SER A 373 -7.43 14.92 -9.28
N LEU A 374 -8.62 14.41 -9.58
CA LEU A 374 -8.98 13.88 -10.91
C LEU A 374 -8.73 14.87 -12.05
N PHE A 375 -8.83 16.17 -11.76
CA PHE A 375 -8.64 17.24 -12.76
C PHE A 375 -7.17 17.56 -13.04
N PHE A 376 -6.22 16.92 -12.32
CA PHE A 376 -4.78 17.17 -12.43
C PHE A 376 -4.00 16.02 -13.07
N SER A 377 -4.65 15.18 -13.89
CA SER A 377 -4.01 14.03 -14.55
C SER A 377 -2.81 14.41 -15.41
N GLY A 378 -2.83 15.59 -16.03
CA GLY A 378 -1.71 16.11 -16.82
C GLY A 378 -0.45 16.35 -16.02
N LEU A 379 -0.56 16.82 -14.77
CA LEU A 379 0.61 17.00 -13.88
C LEU A 379 1.19 15.65 -13.45
N VAL A 380 0.34 14.66 -13.20
CA VAL A 380 0.79 13.33 -12.77
C VAL A 380 1.56 12.63 -13.89
N GLY A 381 1.09 12.79 -15.12
CA GLY A 381 1.68 12.11 -16.28
C GLY A 381 3.08 12.59 -16.68
N ILE A 382 3.55 13.75 -16.20
CA ILE A 382 4.92 14.23 -16.45
C ILE A 382 5.96 13.70 -15.48
N VAL A 383 5.53 13.11 -14.36
CA VAL A 383 6.46 12.66 -13.31
C VAL A 383 7.15 11.36 -13.74
N PRO A 384 8.47 11.38 -13.99
CA PRO A 384 9.20 10.20 -14.42
C PRO A 384 9.44 9.22 -13.27
N THR A 385 9.87 8.00 -13.61
CA THR A 385 10.21 6.95 -12.63
C THR A 385 11.29 7.42 -11.65
N GLU A 386 12.30 8.15 -12.14
CA GLU A 386 13.41 8.69 -11.37
C GLU A 386 12.98 9.70 -10.29
N ALA A 387 11.84 10.36 -10.51
CA ALA A 387 11.29 11.26 -9.50
C ALA A 387 10.40 10.53 -8.47
N THR A 388 9.83 9.38 -8.81
CA THR A 388 9.06 8.56 -7.88
C THR A 388 9.92 7.55 -7.12
N ALA A 389 11.06 7.16 -7.64
CA ALA A 389 12.01 6.25 -7.02
C ALA A 389 12.46 6.69 -5.60
N PRO A 390 12.80 7.98 -5.36
CA PRO A 390 13.07 8.49 -4.03
C PRO A 390 11.95 8.24 -3.03
N ALA A 391 10.69 8.41 -3.45
CA ALA A 391 9.53 8.17 -2.59
C ALA A 391 9.45 6.71 -2.13
N LEU A 392 9.71 5.75 -3.05
CA LEU A 392 9.73 4.33 -2.73
C LEU A 392 10.83 4.00 -1.70
N VAL A 393 12.01 4.57 -1.85
CA VAL A 393 13.12 4.39 -0.90
C VAL A 393 12.74 4.93 0.47
N ILE A 394 12.19 6.15 0.55
CA ILE A 394 11.79 6.79 1.81
C ILE A 394 10.66 6.02 2.49
N VAL A 395 9.64 5.59 1.74
CA VAL A 395 8.56 4.74 2.29
C VAL A 395 9.14 3.43 2.82
N GLY A 396 10.09 2.83 2.10
CA GLY A 396 10.82 1.66 2.56
C GLY A 396 11.50 1.89 3.92
N VAL A 397 12.19 3.02 4.10
CA VAL A 397 12.83 3.41 5.37
C VAL A 397 11.79 3.55 6.49
N LEU A 398 10.64 4.17 6.22
CA LEU A 398 9.57 4.33 7.21
C LEU A 398 9.02 2.98 7.67
N MET A 399 8.79 2.05 6.75
CA MET A 399 8.29 0.70 7.06
C MET A 399 9.35 -0.14 7.81
N MET A 400 10.62 0.00 7.49
CA MET A 400 11.71 -0.68 8.17
C MET A 400 11.85 -0.28 9.66
N SER A 401 11.27 0.83 10.09
CA SER A 401 11.25 1.22 11.50
C SER A 401 10.59 0.17 12.43
N SER A 402 9.76 -0.72 11.87
CA SER A 402 9.15 -1.84 12.61
C SER A 402 10.19 -2.85 13.10
N ILE A 403 11.30 -3.02 12.40
CA ILE A 403 12.37 -4.00 12.70
C ILE A 403 13.00 -3.73 14.06
N THR A 404 13.08 -2.47 14.50
CA THR A 404 13.67 -2.09 15.80
C THR A 404 12.91 -2.65 17.00
N LYS A 405 11.71 -3.17 16.81
CA LYS A 405 10.86 -3.74 17.84
C LYS A 405 10.87 -5.27 17.85
N ILE A 406 11.59 -5.89 16.92
CA ILE A 406 11.74 -7.34 16.85
C ILE A 406 12.72 -7.78 17.93
N ASP A 407 12.35 -8.83 18.64
CA ASP A 407 13.24 -9.48 19.59
C ASP A 407 14.27 -10.36 18.84
N PHE A 408 15.48 -9.83 18.67
CA PHE A 408 16.60 -10.55 18.06
C PHE A 408 17.45 -11.33 19.09
N GLU A 409 17.18 -11.19 20.40
CA GLU A 409 17.89 -11.94 21.43
C GLU A 409 17.37 -13.39 21.52
N ASP A 410 16.05 -13.58 21.33
CA ASP A 410 15.48 -14.92 21.20
C ASP A 410 15.64 -15.43 19.76
N PHE A 411 16.59 -16.35 19.56
CA PHE A 411 16.87 -16.91 18.22
C PHE A 411 15.68 -17.63 17.60
N THR A 412 14.73 -18.12 18.40
CA THR A 412 13.49 -18.75 17.89
C THR A 412 12.53 -17.75 17.28
N GLU A 413 12.64 -16.49 17.61
CA GLU A 413 11.93 -15.36 17.02
C GLU A 413 12.78 -14.69 15.93
N ALA A 414 14.09 -14.53 16.17
CA ALA A 414 15.01 -13.82 15.28
C ALA A 414 15.18 -14.50 13.91
N LEU A 415 15.33 -15.83 13.86
CA LEU A 415 15.53 -16.54 12.60
C LEU A 415 14.32 -16.46 11.66
N PRO A 416 13.08 -16.74 12.09
CA PRO A 416 11.91 -16.57 11.22
C PRO A 416 11.72 -15.11 10.76
N ALA A 417 11.96 -14.13 11.65
CA ALA A 417 11.89 -12.73 11.32
C ALA A 417 12.95 -12.34 10.27
N PHE A 418 14.20 -12.75 10.45
CA PHE A 418 15.26 -12.50 9.50
C PHE A 418 14.96 -13.11 8.12
N LEU A 419 14.51 -14.37 8.07
CA LEU A 419 14.14 -15.03 6.82
C LEU A 419 13.01 -14.29 6.12
N THR A 420 11.99 -13.83 6.86
CA THR A 420 10.91 -13.01 6.31
C THR A 420 11.46 -11.74 5.64
N ILE A 421 12.31 -11.00 6.33
CA ILE A 421 12.86 -9.73 5.85
C ILE A 421 13.79 -9.93 4.66
N ALA A 422 14.70 -10.89 4.74
CA ALA A 422 15.76 -11.09 3.74
C ALA A 422 15.23 -11.74 2.45
N ILE A 423 14.35 -12.74 2.55
CA ILE A 423 13.87 -13.46 1.36
C ILE A 423 13.01 -12.57 0.46
N MET A 424 12.26 -11.60 0.98
CA MET A 424 11.43 -10.70 0.15
C MET A 424 12.24 -10.01 -0.96
N PRO A 425 13.29 -9.23 -0.68
CA PRO A 425 14.07 -8.59 -1.73
C PRO A 425 14.92 -9.58 -2.53
N PHE A 426 15.50 -10.62 -1.92
CA PHE A 426 16.36 -11.56 -2.63
C PHE A 426 15.60 -12.49 -3.58
N SER A 427 14.38 -12.89 -3.25
CA SER A 427 13.52 -13.68 -4.15
C SER A 427 12.64 -12.82 -5.06
N TYR A 428 12.71 -11.49 -4.91
CA TYR A 428 11.83 -10.54 -5.59
C TYR A 428 10.33 -10.83 -5.36
N SER A 429 9.99 -11.38 -4.18
CA SER A 429 8.65 -11.84 -3.84
C SER A 429 8.31 -11.67 -2.36
N ILE A 430 7.31 -10.84 -2.09
CA ILE A 430 6.75 -10.67 -0.73
C ILE A 430 6.19 -12.01 -0.22
N ALA A 431 5.47 -12.76 -1.08
CA ALA A 431 4.89 -14.04 -0.71
C ALA A 431 5.92 -15.06 -0.23
N ASN A 432 7.09 -15.14 -0.89
CA ASN A 432 8.14 -16.07 -0.51
C ASN A 432 8.74 -15.71 0.86
N GLY A 433 8.91 -14.42 1.15
CA GLY A 433 9.38 -13.98 2.47
C GLY A 433 8.39 -14.30 3.59
N ILE A 434 7.10 -14.02 3.38
CA ILE A 434 6.04 -14.39 4.34
C ILE A 434 6.02 -15.91 4.55
N ALA A 435 6.07 -16.68 3.48
CA ALA A 435 6.06 -18.13 3.54
C ALA A 435 7.28 -18.67 4.33
N ALA A 436 8.47 -18.13 4.09
CA ALA A 436 9.66 -18.55 4.83
C ALA A 436 9.51 -18.30 6.33
N GLY A 437 9.08 -17.12 6.75
CA GLY A 437 8.85 -16.82 8.16
C GLY A 437 7.81 -17.75 8.79
N ILE A 438 6.66 -17.94 8.14
CA ILE A 438 5.56 -18.78 8.65
C ILE A 438 5.97 -20.26 8.70
N ILE A 439 6.79 -20.75 7.78
CA ILE A 439 7.28 -22.15 7.77
C ILE A 439 8.32 -22.37 8.88
N PHE A 440 9.31 -21.49 8.98
CA PHE A 440 10.42 -21.69 9.91
C PHE A 440 10.04 -21.41 11.36
N TYR A 441 9.05 -20.56 11.63
CA TYR A 441 8.60 -20.27 12.97
C TYR A 441 8.17 -21.54 13.76
N PRO A 442 7.19 -22.34 13.29
CA PRO A 442 6.81 -23.56 13.99
C PRO A 442 7.93 -24.61 14.03
N ILE A 443 8.76 -24.71 13.00
CA ILE A 443 9.88 -25.66 12.96
C ILE A 443 10.83 -25.41 14.13
N VAL A 444 11.26 -24.17 14.33
CA VAL A 444 12.23 -23.81 15.37
C VAL A 444 11.59 -23.90 16.76
N LYS A 445 10.35 -23.45 16.90
CA LYS A 445 9.61 -23.55 18.20
C LYS A 445 9.39 -24.99 18.62
N VAL A 446 9.04 -25.88 17.70
CA VAL A 446 8.88 -27.33 18.00
C VAL A 446 10.21 -27.96 18.36
N ALA A 447 11.27 -27.70 17.57
CA ALA A 447 12.60 -28.24 17.80
C ALA A 447 13.20 -27.83 19.17
N THR A 448 12.80 -26.67 19.69
CA THR A 448 13.22 -26.16 21.01
C THR A 448 12.26 -26.49 22.14
N GLY A 449 11.23 -27.31 21.89
CA GLY A 449 10.24 -27.71 22.90
C GLY A 449 9.16 -26.65 23.21
N ARG A 450 9.16 -25.52 22.51
CA ARG A 450 8.24 -24.38 22.71
C ARG A 450 6.99 -24.47 21.81
N TYR A 451 6.54 -25.68 21.47
CA TYR A 451 5.42 -25.90 20.54
C TYR A 451 4.09 -25.29 21.01
N LYS A 452 3.90 -25.08 22.32
CA LYS A 452 2.71 -24.46 22.91
C LYS A 452 2.57 -22.96 22.57
N GLU A 453 3.64 -22.30 22.17
CA GLU A 453 3.64 -20.90 21.76
C GLU A 453 3.14 -20.71 20.33
N VAL A 454 3.04 -21.78 19.56
CA VAL A 454 2.60 -21.74 18.16
C VAL A 454 1.11 -21.97 18.07
N SER A 455 0.39 -20.99 17.52
CA SER A 455 -1.03 -21.11 17.25
C SER A 455 -1.33 -22.21 16.21
N PRO A 456 -2.42 -23.00 16.36
CA PRO A 456 -2.85 -23.97 15.33
C PRO A 456 -2.99 -23.38 13.93
N ILE A 457 -3.39 -22.12 13.82
CA ILE A 457 -3.52 -21.40 12.53
C ILE A 457 -2.16 -21.30 11.83
N VAL A 458 -1.07 -21.04 12.56
CA VAL A 458 0.28 -20.94 12.01
C VAL A 458 0.74 -22.28 11.45
N TYR A 459 0.43 -23.41 12.12
CA TYR A 459 0.72 -24.75 11.60
C TYR A 459 -0.02 -25.02 10.28
N VAL A 460 -1.30 -24.65 10.18
CA VAL A 460 -2.10 -24.80 8.97
C VAL A 460 -1.51 -23.95 7.83
N LEU A 461 -1.19 -22.70 8.10
CA LEU A 461 -0.57 -21.81 7.11
C LEU A 461 0.80 -22.34 6.65
N ALA A 462 1.63 -22.79 7.59
CA ALA A 462 2.94 -23.39 7.25
C ALA A 462 2.78 -24.62 6.36
N GLY A 463 1.83 -25.52 6.67
CA GLY A 463 1.51 -26.67 5.83
C GLY A 463 1.07 -26.27 4.41
N LEU A 464 0.18 -25.30 4.29
CA LEU A 464 -0.26 -24.77 2.98
C LEU A 464 0.91 -24.20 2.17
N PHE A 465 1.82 -23.41 2.79
CA PHE A 465 2.98 -22.86 2.12
C PHE A 465 3.98 -23.95 1.69
N ILE A 466 4.19 -24.99 2.51
CA ILE A 466 5.05 -26.14 2.14
C ILE A 466 4.46 -26.87 0.93
N ILE A 467 3.15 -27.16 0.97
CA ILE A 467 2.44 -27.81 -0.14
C ILE A 467 2.60 -26.98 -1.43
N ARG A 468 2.46 -25.65 -1.33
CA ARG A 468 2.66 -24.76 -2.47
C ARG A 468 4.06 -24.90 -3.08
N PHE A 469 5.12 -24.88 -2.25
CA PHE A 469 6.50 -25.00 -2.78
C PHE A 469 6.81 -26.38 -3.38
N ILE A 470 6.12 -27.42 -2.93
CA ILE A 470 6.26 -28.77 -3.53
C ILE A 470 5.55 -28.85 -4.88
N ILE A 471 4.36 -28.23 -5.00
CA ILE A 471 3.52 -28.33 -6.20
C ILE A 471 3.90 -27.29 -7.25
N LEU A 472 4.34 -26.11 -6.82
CA LEU A 472 4.68 -24.94 -7.65
C LEU A 472 6.13 -24.53 -7.36
N PRO A 473 7.11 -25.24 -7.90
CA PRO A 473 8.53 -24.92 -7.71
C PRO A 473 8.93 -23.59 -8.35
#